data_7bdb4eaba62ed2a3ca9f29904ad5559a
#
_entry.id   7bdb4eaba62ed2a3ca9f29904ad5559a
#
_cell.length_a   1.000
_cell.length_b   1.000
_cell.length_c   1.000
_cell.angle_alpha   90.00
_cell.angle_beta   90.00
_cell.angle_gamma   90.00
#
_symmetry.space_group_name_H-M   'P 1'
#
loop_
_entity.id
_entity.type
_entity.pdbx_description
1 polymer ?
#
loop_
_entity_poly.entity_id
_entity_poly.type
_entity_poly.pdbx_seq_one_letter_code
_entity_poly.pdbx_strand_id
1 'polypeptide(L)'
;MATPLDSLGIVHETDVLILGAGASGCGAALSASRHGLRVLLADKGKLESCGSLGGGNDHFMAVLNTDAPGDTTETIVDFYCTPTSGYSPSQVRQWVEAMPQMIEVLKSLGIEFLHNADGSFYRTTGFGQPGSWWTHINNGKYIKRRLAGLIRSQGVDVLEYVQCTKILVQDGKAIGAAGFHVLDGTFHIIRAKIVISALGRL
;
A
#
# COMPACT_ATOMS: atom_id res chain seq x y z
N MET A 1 20.72 35.92 -3.79
CA MET A 1 21.07 34.80 -2.87
C MET A 1 19.88 33.85 -2.82
N ALA A 2 20.09 32.53 -2.90
CA ALA A 2 18.99 31.60 -2.75
C ALA A 2 18.52 31.57 -1.29
N THR A 3 17.23 31.57 -1.07
CA THR A 3 16.63 31.44 0.27
C THR A 3 16.96 30.07 0.84
N PRO A 4 17.53 29.96 2.06
CA PRO A 4 17.79 28.67 2.67
C PRO A 4 16.49 27.85 2.82
N LEU A 5 16.54 26.57 2.53
CA LEU A 5 15.35 25.69 2.58
C LEU A 5 14.70 25.69 3.97
N ASP A 6 15.50 25.72 5.01
CA ASP A 6 15.07 25.71 6.41
C ASP A 6 14.25 26.96 6.81
N SER A 7 14.37 28.04 6.03
CA SER A 7 13.55 29.24 6.23
C SER A 7 12.20 29.17 5.50
N LEU A 8 11.98 28.15 4.66
CA LEU A 8 10.74 27.97 3.91
C LEU A 8 9.74 27.08 4.63
N GLY A 9 10.18 26.22 5.56
CA GLY A 9 9.32 25.29 6.25
C GLY A 9 10.06 24.26 7.08
N ILE A 10 9.38 23.20 7.50
CA ILE A 10 9.96 22.11 8.28
C ILE A 10 10.72 21.15 7.34
N VAL A 11 11.99 20.94 7.64
CA VAL A 11 12.84 20.00 6.88
C VAL A 11 12.90 18.65 7.60
N HIS A 12 12.66 17.58 6.86
CA HIS A 12 12.78 16.19 7.31
C HIS A 12 13.86 15.48 6.51
N GLU A 13 14.54 14.53 7.14
CA GLU A 13 15.55 13.68 6.50
C GLU A 13 15.27 12.20 6.79
N THR A 14 15.25 11.38 5.74
CA THR A 14 15.00 9.95 5.83
C THR A 14 15.82 9.18 4.79
N ASP A 15 15.91 7.86 4.92
CA ASP A 15 16.49 7.03 3.88
C ASP A 15 15.49 6.73 2.78
N VAL A 16 14.25 6.41 3.16
CA VAL A 16 13.15 6.10 2.24
C VAL A 16 11.95 6.98 2.55
N LEU A 17 11.53 7.77 1.58
CA LEU A 17 10.27 8.51 1.60
C LEU A 17 9.21 7.74 0.81
N ILE A 18 8.08 7.50 1.43
CA ILE A 18 6.92 6.88 0.79
C ILE A 18 5.80 7.89 0.71
N LEU A 19 5.32 8.15 -0.48
CA LEU A 19 4.21 9.07 -0.77
C LEU A 19 2.91 8.28 -0.90
N GLY A 20 2.01 8.51 0.03
CA GLY A 20 0.73 7.82 0.14
C GLY A 20 0.76 6.67 1.15
N ALA A 21 -0.11 6.73 2.16
CA ALA A 21 -0.23 5.76 3.23
C ALA A 21 -1.41 4.78 3.03
N GLY A 22 -1.82 4.55 1.80
CA GLY A 22 -2.75 3.47 1.44
C GLY A 22 -2.14 2.08 1.69
N ALA A 23 -2.81 1.01 1.27
CA ALA A 23 -2.32 -0.36 1.45
C ALA A 23 -0.91 -0.57 0.86
N SER A 24 -0.68 -0.06 -0.35
CA SER A 24 0.62 -0.18 -1.04
C SER A 24 1.74 0.56 -0.29
N GLY A 25 1.47 1.79 0.17
CA GLY A 25 2.45 2.57 0.94
C GLY A 25 2.77 1.93 2.29
N CYS A 26 1.76 1.41 2.98
CA CYS A 26 1.97 0.64 4.21
C CYS A 26 2.82 -0.62 3.96
N GLY A 27 2.54 -1.35 2.88
CA GLY A 27 3.35 -2.52 2.49
C GLY A 27 4.80 -2.16 2.19
N ALA A 28 5.03 -1.08 1.44
CA ALA A 28 6.37 -0.57 1.14
C ALA A 28 7.10 -0.13 2.42
N ALA A 29 6.41 0.54 3.35
CA ALA A 29 6.97 0.97 4.62
C ALA A 29 7.39 -0.22 5.50
N LEU A 30 6.55 -1.24 5.63
CA LEU A 30 6.87 -2.46 6.35
C LEU A 30 8.05 -3.21 5.74
N SER A 31 8.13 -3.25 4.41
CA SER A 31 9.27 -3.87 3.72
C SER A 31 10.57 -3.11 3.99
N ALA A 32 10.56 -1.80 3.79
CA ALA A 32 11.74 -0.96 3.98
C ALA A 32 12.24 -0.95 5.43
N SER A 33 11.34 -0.89 6.42
CA SER A 33 11.71 -0.89 7.84
C SER A 33 12.42 -2.18 8.29
N ARG A 34 12.05 -3.33 7.71
CA ARG A 34 12.71 -4.62 7.99
C ARG A 34 14.18 -4.68 7.54
N HIS A 35 14.59 -3.78 6.66
CA HIS A 35 15.99 -3.64 6.22
C HIS A 35 16.80 -2.62 7.05
N GLY A 36 16.25 -2.17 8.18
CA GLY A 36 16.93 -1.24 9.08
C GLY A 36 17.05 0.19 8.52
N LEU A 37 16.25 0.54 7.50
CA LEU A 37 16.22 1.88 6.92
C LEU A 37 15.30 2.79 7.73
N ARG A 38 15.68 4.07 7.84
CA ARG A 38 14.78 5.11 8.34
C ARG A 38 13.73 5.35 7.26
N VAL A 39 12.46 5.18 7.62
CA VAL A 39 11.33 5.29 6.70
C VAL A 39 10.42 6.41 7.16
N LEU A 40 10.05 7.30 6.24
CA LEU A 40 9.05 8.32 6.44
C LEU A 40 7.90 8.10 5.45
N LEU A 41 6.70 7.96 5.98
CA LEU A 41 5.46 7.75 5.24
C LEU A 41 4.63 9.04 5.30
N ALA A 42 4.36 9.68 4.18
CA ALA A 42 3.59 10.92 4.11
C ALA A 42 2.26 10.71 3.40
N ASP A 43 1.17 11.20 3.99
CA ASP A 43 -0.16 11.16 3.39
C ASP A 43 -0.97 12.42 3.73
N LYS A 44 -1.83 12.86 2.82
CA LYS A 44 -2.76 13.97 3.01
C LYS A 44 -3.87 13.69 4.02
N GLY A 45 -4.07 12.45 4.38
CA GLY A 45 -5.06 11.99 5.36
C GLY A 45 -4.42 11.38 6.58
N LYS A 46 -5.26 10.84 7.45
CA LYS A 46 -4.85 10.15 8.66
C LYS A 46 -4.50 8.69 8.35
N LEU A 47 -3.40 8.18 8.92
CA LEU A 47 -2.91 6.83 8.65
C LEU A 47 -3.98 5.75 8.85
N GLU A 48 -4.81 5.87 9.88
CA GLU A 48 -5.86 4.92 10.23
C GLU A 48 -7.03 4.86 9.24
N SER A 49 -7.18 5.87 8.37
CA SER A 49 -8.35 6.01 7.51
C SER A 49 -8.05 6.42 6.06
N CYS A 50 -6.77 6.63 5.70
CA CYS A 50 -6.41 6.99 4.32
C CYS A 50 -6.36 5.80 3.37
N GLY A 51 -6.41 6.09 2.07
CA GLY A 51 -6.43 5.09 1.00
C GLY A 51 -7.77 4.35 0.88
N SER A 52 -7.89 3.48 -0.11
CA SER A 52 -9.12 2.72 -0.38
C SER A 52 -9.52 1.75 0.74
N LEU A 53 -8.56 1.31 1.56
CA LEU A 53 -8.84 0.50 2.76
C LEU A 53 -9.29 1.32 3.97
N GLY A 54 -9.36 2.66 3.88
CA GLY A 54 -9.69 3.53 5.01
C GLY A 54 -11.04 3.24 5.66
N GLY A 55 -12.03 2.84 4.88
CA GLY A 55 -13.35 2.42 5.35
C GLY A 55 -13.44 0.95 5.78
N GLY A 56 -12.36 0.19 5.66
CA GLY A 56 -12.37 -1.26 5.82
C GLY A 56 -12.70 -2.00 4.52
N ASN A 57 -12.69 -3.33 4.58
CA ASN A 57 -13.04 -4.19 3.46
C ASN A 57 -13.61 -5.51 4.02
N ASP A 58 -14.55 -6.12 3.33
CA ASP A 58 -15.16 -7.41 3.70
C ASP A 58 -14.61 -8.59 2.90
N HIS A 59 -13.83 -8.32 1.88
CA HIS A 59 -13.16 -9.31 1.04
C HIS A 59 -11.92 -8.72 0.37
N PHE A 60 -11.08 -9.56 -0.17
CA PHE A 60 -10.00 -9.18 -1.06
C PHE A 60 -9.76 -10.26 -2.10
N MET A 61 -9.21 -9.87 -3.23
CA MET A 61 -8.94 -10.80 -4.30
C MET A 61 -7.65 -11.59 -4.01
N ALA A 62 -7.76 -12.93 -4.10
CA ALA A 62 -6.63 -13.83 -4.01
C ALA A 62 -6.80 -15.03 -4.95
N VAL A 63 -5.78 -15.27 -5.77
CA VAL A 63 -5.59 -16.50 -6.52
C VAL A 63 -4.61 -17.35 -5.72
N LEU A 64 -5.02 -18.55 -5.35
CA LEU A 64 -4.26 -19.41 -4.43
C LEU A 64 -3.69 -20.65 -5.11
N ASN A 65 -3.90 -20.78 -6.43
CA ASN A 65 -3.47 -21.95 -7.24
C ASN A 65 -3.97 -23.27 -6.65
N THR A 66 -5.25 -23.31 -6.28
CA THR A 66 -5.93 -24.52 -5.83
C THR A 66 -6.53 -25.31 -7.00
N ASP A 67 -7.06 -26.50 -6.74
CA ASP A 67 -7.78 -27.31 -7.75
C ASP A 67 -9.16 -26.73 -8.13
N ALA A 68 -9.58 -25.61 -7.53
CA ALA A 68 -10.84 -24.97 -7.84
C ALA A 68 -10.82 -24.40 -9.27
N PRO A 69 -11.91 -24.51 -10.04
CA PRO A 69 -11.98 -24.00 -11.39
C PRO A 69 -11.59 -22.52 -11.47
N GLY A 70 -10.68 -22.18 -12.37
CA GLY A 70 -10.23 -20.80 -12.59
C GLY A 70 -9.30 -20.23 -11.53
N ASP A 71 -8.89 -20.99 -10.52
CA ASP A 71 -8.01 -20.51 -9.43
C ASP A 71 -6.53 -20.74 -9.75
N THR A 72 -6.06 -20.28 -10.90
CA THR A 72 -4.67 -20.43 -11.32
C THR A 72 -4.06 -19.09 -11.73
N THR A 73 -2.72 -19.02 -11.60
CA THR A 73 -1.95 -17.84 -12.05
C THR A 73 -2.20 -17.55 -13.54
N GLU A 74 -2.30 -18.58 -14.37
CA GLU A 74 -2.52 -18.37 -15.80
C GLU A 74 -3.91 -17.77 -16.06
N THR A 75 -4.93 -18.27 -15.37
CA THR A 75 -6.30 -17.77 -15.54
C THR A 75 -6.42 -16.28 -15.20
N ILE A 76 -5.76 -15.82 -14.12
CA ILE A 76 -5.79 -14.39 -13.76
C ILE A 76 -4.94 -13.54 -14.72
N VAL A 77 -3.83 -14.08 -15.23
CA VAL A 77 -3.02 -13.42 -16.25
C VAL A 77 -3.86 -13.20 -17.52
N ASP A 78 -4.52 -14.24 -18.01
CA ASP A 78 -5.36 -14.17 -19.21
C ASP A 78 -6.54 -13.19 -19.02
N PHE A 79 -7.12 -13.16 -17.83
CA PHE A 79 -8.23 -12.26 -17.51
C PHE A 79 -7.81 -10.79 -17.49
N TYR A 80 -6.68 -10.46 -16.87
CA TYR A 80 -6.24 -9.06 -16.69
C TYR A 80 -5.34 -8.54 -17.83
N CYS A 81 -4.54 -9.39 -18.48
CA CYS A 81 -3.56 -8.93 -19.48
C CYS A 81 -4.14 -8.90 -20.89
N THR A 82 -5.22 -8.17 -21.07
CA THR A 82 -5.77 -7.90 -22.40
C THR A 82 -4.99 -6.78 -23.12
N PRO A 83 -5.05 -6.68 -24.46
CA PRO A 83 -4.31 -5.65 -25.20
C PRO A 83 -4.58 -4.20 -24.75
N THR A 84 -5.72 -3.94 -24.12
CA THR A 84 -6.15 -2.60 -23.69
C THR A 84 -6.08 -2.38 -22.18
N SER A 85 -5.69 -3.39 -21.39
CA SER A 85 -5.77 -3.32 -19.93
C SER A 85 -4.66 -2.51 -19.27
N GLY A 86 -3.52 -2.36 -19.93
CA GLY A 86 -2.33 -1.74 -19.35
C GLY A 86 -1.58 -2.59 -18.32
N TYR A 87 -2.03 -3.82 -18.03
CA TYR A 87 -1.33 -4.76 -17.17
C TYR A 87 -0.33 -5.61 -17.96
N SER A 88 0.82 -5.93 -17.36
CA SER A 88 1.76 -6.89 -17.93
C SER A 88 1.66 -8.25 -17.23
N PRO A 89 1.87 -9.37 -17.97
CA PRO A 89 1.87 -10.70 -17.35
C PRO A 89 2.84 -10.85 -16.17
N SER A 90 4.02 -10.26 -16.27
CA SER A 90 5.01 -10.29 -15.17
C SER A 90 4.51 -9.59 -13.90
N GLN A 91 3.86 -8.44 -14.02
CA GLN A 91 3.29 -7.74 -12.87
C GLN A 91 2.16 -8.54 -12.21
N VAL A 92 1.27 -9.15 -13.02
CA VAL A 92 0.18 -9.97 -12.48
C VAL A 92 0.73 -11.21 -11.78
N ARG A 93 1.76 -11.87 -12.34
CA ARG A 93 2.42 -13.02 -11.69
C ARG A 93 3.04 -12.63 -10.35
N GLN A 94 3.81 -11.54 -10.28
CA GLN A 94 4.39 -11.04 -9.02
C GLN A 94 3.31 -10.75 -7.98
N TRP A 95 2.17 -10.21 -8.42
CA TRP A 95 1.04 -9.99 -7.52
C TRP A 95 0.49 -11.30 -6.95
N VAL A 96 0.27 -12.32 -7.78
CA VAL A 96 -0.19 -13.65 -7.33
C VAL A 96 0.81 -14.28 -6.36
N GLU A 97 2.10 -14.22 -6.68
CA GLU A 97 3.17 -14.76 -5.82
C GLU A 97 3.18 -14.12 -4.42
N ALA A 98 2.78 -12.85 -4.31
CA ALA A 98 2.73 -12.14 -3.03
C ALA A 98 1.46 -12.44 -2.20
N MET A 99 0.41 -13.04 -2.77
CA MET A 99 -0.88 -13.23 -2.09
C MET A 99 -0.80 -14.11 -0.84
N PRO A 100 -0.07 -15.24 -0.82
CA PRO A 100 0.07 -16.05 0.40
C PRO A 100 0.69 -15.26 1.55
N GLN A 101 1.72 -14.46 1.28
CA GLN A 101 2.36 -13.62 2.29
C GLN A 101 1.42 -12.52 2.80
N MET A 102 0.62 -11.92 1.92
CA MET A 102 -0.41 -10.95 2.31
C MET A 102 -1.43 -11.57 3.28
N ILE A 103 -1.88 -12.79 3.01
CA ILE A 103 -2.80 -13.53 3.89
C ILE A 103 -2.20 -13.69 5.28
N GLU A 104 -0.93 -14.10 5.37
CA GLU A 104 -0.25 -14.27 6.66
C GLU A 104 -0.09 -12.93 7.40
N VAL A 105 0.21 -11.85 6.70
CA VAL A 105 0.22 -10.49 7.30
C VAL A 105 -1.16 -10.15 7.86
N LEU A 106 -2.24 -10.36 7.11
CA LEU A 106 -3.59 -10.10 7.58
C LEU A 106 -3.96 -10.95 8.79
N LYS A 107 -3.62 -12.24 8.80
CA LYS A 107 -3.81 -13.11 9.97
C LYS A 107 -3.02 -12.60 11.18
N SER A 108 -1.78 -12.18 11.01
CA SER A 108 -0.96 -11.62 12.09
C SER A 108 -1.54 -10.34 12.68
N LEU A 109 -2.30 -9.58 11.89
CA LEU A 109 -3.08 -8.44 12.32
C LEU A 109 -4.40 -8.84 13.01
N GLY A 110 -4.69 -10.13 13.17
CA GLY A 110 -5.92 -10.65 13.73
C GLY A 110 -7.13 -10.50 12.80
N ILE A 111 -6.92 -10.39 11.49
CA ILE A 111 -8.02 -10.41 10.53
C ILE A 111 -8.55 -11.83 10.40
N GLU A 112 -9.85 -11.98 10.56
CA GLU A 112 -10.54 -13.27 10.57
C GLU A 112 -11.06 -13.57 9.17
N PHE A 113 -10.57 -14.67 8.60
CA PHE A 113 -11.03 -15.19 7.32
C PHE A 113 -12.26 -16.06 7.51
N LEU A 114 -13.24 -15.96 6.61
CA LEU A 114 -14.35 -16.88 6.59
C LEU A 114 -13.94 -18.22 5.94
N HIS A 115 -14.44 -19.31 6.51
CA HIS A 115 -14.12 -20.65 6.04
C HIS A 115 -15.40 -21.45 5.75
N ASN A 116 -15.28 -22.35 4.80
CA ASN A 116 -16.26 -23.42 4.53
C ASN A 116 -16.19 -24.50 5.63
N ALA A 117 -17.14 -25.41 5.62
CA ALA A 117 -17.20 -26.54 6.58
C ALA A 117 -15.96 -27.48 6.49
N ASP A 118 -15.30 -27.54 5.34
CA ASP A 118 -14.09 -28.33 5.10
C ASP A 118 -12.80 -27.62 5.53
N GLY A 119 -12.89 -26.38 6.06
CA GLY A 119 -11.76 -25.57 6.47
C GLY A 119 -11.11 -24.75 5.35
N SER A 120 -11.52 -24.88 4.11
CA SER A 120 -11.07 -24.02 3.02
C SER A 120 -11.60 -22.59 3.18
N PHE A 121 -10.93 -21.60 2.57
CA PHE A 121 -11.42 -20.22 2.59
C PHE A 121 -12.78 -20.12 1.88
N TYR A 122 -13.72 -19.40 2.51
CA TYR A 122 -14.96 -19.02 1.84
C TYR A 122 -14.65 -17.95 0.80
N ARG A 123 -14.89 -18.28 -0.47
CA ARG A 123 -14.56 -17.46 -1.63
C ARG A 123 -15.71 -17.39 -2.60
N THR A 124 -15.88 -16.25 -3.25
CA THR A 124 -16.93 -16.03 -4.25
C THR A 124 -16.35 -15.53 -5.58
N THR A 125 -17.14 -15.66 -6.63
CA THR A 125 -16.88 -15.03 -7.94
C THR A 125 -17.47 -13.62 -7.97
N GLY A 126 -16.99 -12.78 -8.87
CA GLY A 126 -17.55 -11.45 -9.12
C GLY A 126 -16.95 -10.80 -10.37
N PHE A 127 -17.58 -9.77 -10.87
CA PHE A 127 -17.09 -8.94 -11.98
C PHE A 127 -16.68 -9.71 -13.25
N GLY A 128 -17.39 -10.82 -13.57
CA GLY A 128 -17.09 -11.65 -14.73
C GLY A 128 -15.80 -12.48 -14.61
N GLN A 129 -15.23 -12.59 -13.43
CA GLN A 129 -14.03 -13.38 -13.18
C GLN A 129 -14.29 -14.88 -13.36
N PRO A 130 -13.35 -15.63 -13.95
CA PRO A 130 -13.53 -17.06 -14.23
C PRO A 130 -13.38 -17.95 -12.98
N GLY A 131 -12.85 -17.42 -11.87
CA GLY A 131 -12.63 -18.14 -10.62
C GLY A 131 -13.24 -17.45 -9.39
N SER A 132 -13.35 -18.21 -8.30
CA SER A 132 -13.78 -17.70 -7.00
C SER A 132 -12.60 -17.03 -6.30
N TRP A 133 -12.25 -15.81 -6.70
CA TRP A 133 -11.07 -15.10 -6.22
C TRP A 133 -11.33 -14.18 -5.04
N TRP A 134 -12.59 -13.87 -4.72
CA TRP A 134 -12.94 -12.98 -3.60
C TRP A 134 -12.97 -13.76 -2.30
N THR A 135 -11.88 -13.65 -1.53
CA THR A 135 -11.75 -14.27 -0.21
C THR A 135 -12.39 -13.37 0.84
N HIS A 136 -13.35 -13.88 1.57
CA HIS A 136 -14.12 -13.12 2.54
C HIS A 136 -13.50 -13.07 3.92
N ILE A 137 -13.70 -11.95 4.60
CA ILE A 137 -13.21 -11.68 5.95
C ILE A 137 -14.32 -11.10 6.82
N ASN A 138 -14.30 -11.39 8.11
CA ASN A 138 -15.37 -11.01 9.04
C ASN A 138 -15.17 -9.61 9.65
N ASN A 139 -13.96 -9.28 10.04
CA ASN A 139 -13.66 -8.07 10.82
C ASN A 139 -12.85 -7.03 10.03
N GLY A 140 -13.02 -6.99 8.74
CA GLY A 140 -12.24 -6.17 7.80
C GLY A 140 -12.33 -4.66 8.01
N LYS A 141 -13.35 -4.17 8.73
CA LYS A 141 -13.43 -2.76 9.15
C LYS A 141 -12.24 -2.31 10.01
N TYR A 142 -11.51 -3.25 10.61
CA TYR A 142 -10.35 -2.96 11.45
C TYR A 142 -9.01 -3.03 10.72
N ILE A 143 -8.96 -3.50 9.47
CA ILE A 143 -7.70 -3.72 8.71
C ILE A 143 -6.80 -2.49 8.80
N LYS A 144 -7.33 -1.34 8.40
CA LYS A 144 -6.51 -0.12 8.29
C LYS A 144 -5.98 0.35 9.65
N ARG A 145 -6.80 0.28 10.70
CA ARG A 145 -6.38 0.65 12.06
C ARG A 145 -5.30 -0.29 12.60
N ARG A 146 -5.45 -1.61 12.37
CA ARG A 146 -4.47 -2.61 12.79
C ARG A 146 -3.17 -2.48 12.02
N LEU A 147 -3.25 -2.23 10.71
CA LEU A 147 -2.10 -1.97 9.86
C LEU A 147 -1.37 -0.69 10.29
N ALA A 148 -2.08 0.37 10.65
CA ALA A 148 -1.51 1.60 11.19
C ALA A 148 -0.76 1.35 12.51
N GLY A 149 -1.33 0.54 13.41
CA GLY A 149 -0.66 0.11 14.63
C GLY A 149 0.65 -0.63 14.36
N LEU A 150 0.64 -1.55 13.39
CA LEU A 150 1.85 -2.27 12.99
C LEU A 150 2.91 -1.32 12.41
N ILE A 151 2.53 -0.39 11.52
CA ILE A 151 3.45 0.62 10.95
C ILE A 151 4.16 1.40 12.06
N ARG A 152 3.39 1.91 13.03
CA ARG A 152 3.96 2.69 14.15
C ARG A 152 4.87 1.83 15.03
N SER A 153 4.51 0.56 15.28
CA SER A 153 5.34 -0.35 16.10
C SER A 153 6.67 -0.74 15.45
N GLN A 154 6.79 -0.60 14.13
CA GLN A 154 8.03 -0.81 13.39
C GLN A 154 8.94 0.43 13.34
N GLY A 155 8.59 1.51 14.04
CA GLY A 155 9.39 2.73 14.08
C GLY A 155 9.37 3.55 12.78
N VAL A 156 8.34 3.39 11.96
CA VAL A 156 8.14 4.22 10.76
C VAL A 156 7.63 5.59 11.18
N ASP A 157 8.32 6.64 10.75
CA ASP A 157 7.87 8.01 10.90
C ASP A 157 6.68 8.29 9.97
N VAL A 158 5.65 8.95 10.49
CA VAL A 158 4.43 9.23 9.73
C VAL A 158 4.11 10.71 9.76
N LEU A 159 4.02 11.32 8.59
CA LEU A 159 3.50 12.66 8.38
C LEU A 159 2.05 12.57 7.89
N GLU A 160 1.13 12.71 8.82
CA GLU A 160 -0.30 12.79 8.53
C GLU A 160 -0.68 14.21 8.10
N TYR A 161 -1.71 14.32 7.27
CA TYR A 161 -2.23 15.59 6.75
C TYR A 161 -1.21 16.38 5.93
N VAL A 162 -0.19 15.74 5.37
CA VAL A 162 0.80 16.37 4.50
C VAL A 162 0.56 15.98 3.05
N GLN A 163 0.08 16.92 2.28
CA GLN A 163 -0.09 16.79 0.83
C GLN A 163 1.23 17.09 0.14
N CYS A 164 1.95 16.06 -0.28
CA CYS A 164 3.12 16.23 -1.14
C CYS A 164 2.67 16.59 -2.56
N THR A 165 3.18 17.71 -3.08
CA THR A 165 2.78 18.26 -4.38
C THR A 165 3.90 18.29 -5.39
N LYS A 166 5.14 18.10 -4.95
CA LYS A 166 6.31 18.16 -5.81
C LYS A 166 7.34 17.10 -5.40
N ILE A 167 7.78 16.29 -6.36
CA ILE A 167 9.00 15.49 -6.20
C ILE A 167 10.20 16.39 -6.49
N LEU A 168 11.15 16.41 -5.57
CA LEU A 168 12.40 17.16 -5.73
C LEU A 168 13.37 16.29 -6.53
N VAL A 169 13.92 16.88 -7.58
CA VAL A 169 14.85 16.20 -8.49
C VAL A 169 16.14 17.01 -8.61
N GLN A 170 17.27 16.34 -8.49
CA GLN A 170 18.58 16.90 -8.73
C GLN A 170 19.37 15.92 -9.62
N ASP A 171 19.98 16.41 -10.67
CA ASP A 171 20.78 15.64 -11.63
C ASP A 171 20.05 14.37 -12.14
N GLY A 172 18.72 14.52 -12.43
CA GLY A 172 17.85 13.44 -12.92
C GLY A 172 17.44 12.41 -11.86
N LYS A 173 17.82 12.59 -10.58
CA LYS A 173 17.48 11.68 -9.49
C LYS A 173 16.47 12.33 -8.53
N ALA A 174 15.49 11.56 -8.09
CA ALA A 174 14.60 11.99 -7.02
C ALA A 174 15.40 12.04 -5.69
N ILE A 175 15.36 13.21 -5.04
CA ILE A 175 16.08 13.47 -3.78
C ILE A 175 15.12 13.77 -2.63
N GLY A 176 13.81 13.65 -2.84
CA GLY A 176 12.81 13.92 -1.83
C GLY A 176 11.51 14.44 -2.42
N ALA A 177 10.72 15.07 -1.58
CA ALA A 177 9.47 15.75 -1.96
C ALA A 177 9.25 17.02 -1.15
N ALA A 178 8.37 17.89 -1.65
CA ALA A 178 7.87 19.04 -0.93
C ALA A 178 6.34 19.03 -0.95
N GLY A 179 5.74 19.59 0.09
CA GLY A 179 4.31 19.64 0.26
C GLY A 179 3.91 20.60 1.38
N PHE A 180 2.67 20.51 1.78
CA PHE A 180 2.13 21.35 2.87
C PHE A 180 1.16 20.54 3.73
N HIS A 181 1.07 20.92 4.99
CA HIS A 181 0.08 20.39 5.91
C HIS A 181 -1.29 20.97 5.57
N VAL A 182 -2.27 20.11 5.31
CA VAL A 182 -3.56 20.53 4.72
C VAL A 182 -4.46 21.30 5.67
N LEU A 183 -4.20 21.24 6.99
CA LEU A 183 -5.04 21.93 7.99
C LEU A 183 -4.52 23.33 8.35
N ASP A 184 -3.20 23.55 8.32
CA ASP A 184 -2.61 24.81 8.77
C ASP A 184 -1.69 25.49 7.74
N GLY A 185 -1.43 24.82 6.62
CA GLY A 185 -0.60 25.34 5.54
C GLY A 185 0.91 25.27 5.78
N THR A 186 1.37 24.69 6.88
CA THR A 186 2.81 24.53 7.17
C THR A 186 3.50 23.81 6.02
N PHE A 187 4.58 24.40 5.50
CA PHE A 187 5.32 23.85 4.39
C PHE A 187 6.33 22.80 4.88
N HIS A 188 6.39 21.66 4.18
CA HIS A 188 7.26 20.55 4.49
C HIS A 188 8.20 20.26 3.32
N ILE A 189 9.49 20.09 3.62
CA ILE A 189 10.52 19.64 2.69
C ILE A 189 11.09 18.34 3.23
N ILE A 190 11.00 17.27 2.46
CA ILE A 190 11.44 15.96 2.87
C ILE A 190 12.58 15.53 1.97
N ARG A 191 13.79 15.41 2.52
CA ARG A 191 14.96 14.87 1.84
C ARG A 191 15.03 13.37 2.03
N ALA A 192 15.25 12.64 0.94
CA ALA A 192 15.31 11.19 0.97
C ALA A 192 16.29 10.65 -0.07
N LYS A 193 16.93 9.51 0.23
CA LYS A 193 17.79 8.80 -0.73
C LYS A 193 16.96 8.04 -1.77
N ILE A 194 15.77 7.58 -1.38
CA ILE A 194 14.82 6.83 -2.21
C ILE A 194 13.43 7.44 -2.02
N VAL A 195 12.70 7.62 -3.12
CA VAL A 195 11.30 8.05 -3.10
C VAL A 195 10.45 6.96 -3.76
N ILE A 196 9.45 6.47 -3.02
CA ILE A 196 8.47 5.50 -3.49
C ILE A 196 7.12 6.20 -3.62
N SER A 197 6.53 6.17 -4.82
CA SER A 197 5.19 6.68 -5.07
C SER A 197 4.17 5.56 -4.87
N ALA A 198 3.26 5.73 -3.90
CA ALA A 198 2.17 4.83 -3.57
C ALA A 198 0.84 5.59 -3.49
N LEU A 199 0.66 6.59 -4.36
CA LEU A 199 -0.43 7.57 -4.32
C LEU A 199 -1.80 7.01 -4.77
N GLY A 200 -1.83 5.75 -5.19
CA GLY A 200 -3.05 5.11 -5.69
C GLY A 200 -3.33 5.46 -7.16
N ARG A 201 -4.56 5.20 -7.57
CA ARG A 201 -5.02 5.50 -8.92
C ARG A 201 -5.61 6.93 -8.94
N LEU A 202 -5.27 7.66 -9.99
CA LEU A 202 -5.92 8.93 -10.33
C LEU A 202 -7.27 8.66 -11.01
#